data_f856f92639f31ab343d53408b3a5b17e
#
_entry.id   f856f92639f31ab343d53408b3a5b17e
#
_cell.length_a   1.000
_cell.length_b   1.000
_cell.length_c   1.000
_cell.angle_alpha   90.00
_cell.angle_beta   90.00
_cell.angle_gamma   90.00
#
_symmetry.space_group_name_H-M   'P 1'
#
loop_
_entity.id
_entity.type
_entity.pdbx_description
1 polymer ?
#
loop_
_entity_poly.entity_id
_entity_poly.type
_entity_poly.pdbx_seq_one_letter_code
_entity_poly.pdbx_strand_id
1 'polypeptide(L)'
;MIKILASDGMEKSAIAALEAKGCQVDVKFYDPDALCEAVQDYDVLVVRSATKVREPQITAACMTGRLKLVIRAGVGIDNIDKVCAEGRGISVCNTPRASSDAVAELALGHMFSCARFISAAGHTMREGKWEKKSYEGIELSGKTVGIV
;
A
#
# COMPACT_ATOMS: atom_id res chain seq x y z
N MET A 1 10.33 -24.11 -8.36
CA MET A 1 10.18 -23.29 -7.12
C MET A 1 9.86 -21.87 -7.57
N ILE A 2 8.79 -21.29 -7.06
CA ILE A 2 8.38 -19.91 -7.42
C ILE A 2 9.25 -18.94 -6.62
N LYS A 3 9.87 -17.98 -7.31
CA LYS A 3 10.67 -16.90 -6.73
C LYS A 3 9.88 -15.61 -6.67
N ILE A 4 9.77 -15.02 -5.50
CA ILE A 4 8.99 -13.83 -5.21
C ILE A 4 9.92 -12.71 -4.73
N LEU A 5 9.87 -11.55 -5.37
CA LEU A 5 10.50 -10.33 -4.87
C LEU A 5 9.46 -9.46 -4.17
N ALA A 6 9.65 -9.16 -2.90
CA ALA A 6 8.88 -8.16 -2.16
C ALA A 6 9.71 -6.88 -2.03
N SER A 7 9.54 -5.95 -2.98
CA SER A 7 10.39 -4.77 -3.11
C SER A 7 10.18 -3.75 -1.98
N ASP A 8 8.95 -3.54 -1.55
CA ASP A 8 8.61 -2.54 -0.53
C ASP A 8 8.36 -3.15 0.86
N GLY A 9 8.94 -4.33 1.11
CA GLY A 9 8.74 -5.06 2.33
C GLY A 9 7.48 -5.92 2.34
N MET A 10 7.46 -6.91 3.21
CA MET A 10 6.33 -7.82 3.44
C MET A 10 6.29 -8.20 4.91
N GLU A 11 5.09 -8.44 5.43
CA GLU A 11 4.89 -8.87 6.81
C GLU A 11 5.46 -10.29 7.00
N LYS A 12 6.10 -10.53 8.17
CA LYS A 12 6.84 -11.78 8.43
C LYS A 12 5.96 -13.03 8.39
N SER A 13 4.72 -12.93 8.85
CA SER A 13 3.78 -14.06 8.80
C SER A 13 3.40 -14.41 7.36
N ALA A 14 3.28 -13.43 6.48
CA ALA A 14 3.01 -13.65 5.06
C ALA A 14 4.21 -14.32 4.36
N ILE A 15 5.43 -13.90 4.69
CA ILE A 15 6.65 -14.54 4.18
C ILE A 15 6.67 -16.01 4.59
N ALA A 16 6.52 -16.31 5.89
CA ALA A 16 6.51 -17.67 6.40
C ALA A 16 5.42 -18.54 5.76
N ALA A 17 4.23 -17.98 5.51
CA ALA A 17 3.14 -18.68 4.85
C ALA A 17 3.44 -19.03 3.38
N LEU A 18 4.16 -18.16 2.66
CA LEU A 18 4.59 -18.39 1.27
C LEU A 18 5.72 -19.45 1.22
N GLU A 19 6.70 -19.33 2.11
CA GLU A 19 7.80 -20.29 2.23
C GLU A 19 7.29 -21.69 2.59
N ALA A 20 6.32 -21.80 3.49
CA ALA A 20 5.66 -23.07 3.82
C ALA A 20 4.95 -23.72 2.62
N LYS A 21 4.60 -22.94 1.59
CA LYS A 21 4.06 -23.43 0.31
C LYS A 21 5.13 -23.71 -0.74
N GLY A 22 6.42 -23.65 -0.38
CA GLY A 22 7.54 -23.95 -1.26
C GLY A 22 7.95 -22.77 -2.16
N CYS A 23 7.54 -21.53 -1.84
CA CYS A 23 8.05 -20.35 -2.51
C CYS A 23 9.37 -19.88 -1.88
N GLN A 24 10.22 -19.27 -2.67
CA GLN A 24 11.34 -18.47 -2.18
C GLN A 24 10.91 -17.01 -2.16
N VAL A 25 11.08 -16.33 -1.02
CA VAL A 25 10.69 -14.92 -0.87
C VAL A 25 11.92 -14.08 -0.53
N ASP A 26 12.28 -13.18 -1.43
CA ASP A 26 13.36 -12.22 -1.22
C ASP A 26 12.73 -10.85 -0.91
N VAL A 27 13.13 -10.25 0.23
CA VAL A 27 12.67 -8.92 0.64
C VAL A 27 13.82 -7.94 0.43
N LYS A 28 13.76 -7.17 -0.64
CA LYS A 28 14.83 -6.22 -0.98
C LYS A 28 14.31 -5.11 -1.86
N PHE A 29 14.53 -3.87 -1.43
CA PHE A 29 14.27 -2.69 -2.24
C PHE A 29 15.36 -2.51 -3.30
N TYR A 30 14.95 -2.13 -4.49
CA TYR A 30 15.81 -1.74 -5.59
C TYR A 30 15.37 -0.37 -6.10
N ASP A 31 16.33 0.47 -6.47
CA ASP A 31 16.04 1.66 -7.26
C ASP A 31 15.52 1.27 -8.67
N PRO A 32 14.95 2.21 -9.42
CA PRO A 32 14.30 1.89 -10.70
C PRO A 32 15.20 1.19 -11.72
N ASP A 33 16.49 1.54 -11.78
CA ASP A 33 17.42 0.97 -12.76
C ASP A 33 17.88 -0.42 -12.34
N ALA A 34 18.26 -0.60 -11.07
CA ALA A 34 18.62 -1.90 -10.52
C ALA A 34 17.42 -2.88 -10.51
N LEU A 35 16.19 -2.39 -10.41
CA LEU A 35 15.01 -3.23 -10.52
C LEU A 35 14.87 -3.85 -11.93
N CYS A 36 15.30 -3.16 -12.99
CA CYS A 36 15.29 -3.71 -14.34
C CYS A 36 16.17 -4.96 -14.48
N GLU A 37 17.27 -5.02 -13.76
CA GLU A 37 18.12 -6.22 -13.74
C GLU A 37 17.53 -7.28 -12.83
N ALA A 38 17.17 -6.90 -11.60
CA ALA A 38 16.71 -7.83 -10.59
C ALA A 38 15.42 -8.57 -10.97
N VAL A 39 14.45 -7.87 -11.57
CA VAL A 39 13.11 -8.42 -11.88
C VAL A 39 13.15 -9.61 -12.83
N GLN A 40 14.22 -9.76 -13.59
CA GLN A 40 14.40 -10.86 -14.55
C GLN A 40 14.57 -12.23 -13.88
N ASP A 41 14.94 -12.25 -12.60
CA ASP A 41 15.19 -13.48 -11.83
C ASP A 41 13.98 -13.97 -11.03
N TYR A 42 12.84 -13.26 -11.08
CA TYR A 42 11.66 -13.54 -10.27
C TYR A 42 10.44 -13.91 -11.12
N ASP A 43 9.60 -14.77 -10.54
CA ASP A 43 8.33 -15.16 -11.14
C ASP A 43 7.20 -14.20 -10.73
N VAL A 44 7.31 -13.62 -9.52
CA VAL A 44 6.34 -12.70 -8.93
C VAL A 44 7.05 -11.48 -8.35
N LEU A 45 6.51 -10.30 -8.63
CA LEU A 45 6.93 -9.04 -8.02
C LEU A 45 5.80 -8.50 -7.13
N VAL A 46 6.08 -8.31 -5.85
CA VAL A 46 5.15 -7.68 -4.89
C VAL A 46 5.66 -6.29 -4.54
N VAL A 47 4.84 -5.28 -4.79
CA VAL A 47 5.16 -3.87 -4.51
C VAL A 47 4.11 -3.24 -3.60
N ARG A 48 4.46 -2.14 -2.96
CA ARG A 48 3.50 -1.26 -2.28
C ARG A 48 3.45 0.10 -3.01
N SER A 49 3.70 1.20 -2.33
CA SER A 49 3.60 2.54 -2.92
C SER A 49 4.94 3.14 -3.35
N ALA A 50 6.06 2.67 -2.80
CA ALA A 50 7.37 3.24 -3.07
C ALA A 50 7.92 2.80 -4.43
N THR A 51 7.82 1.51 -4.75
CA THR A 51 8.29 0.98 -6.03
C THR A 51 7.31 1.32 -7.16
N LYS A 52 7.85 1.87 -8.24
CA LYS A 52 7.12 2.12 -9.50
C LYS A 52 7.49 1.05 -10.52
N VAL A 53 6.48 0.44 -11.13
CA VAL A 53 6.65 -0.57 -12.19
C VAL A 53 6.12 0.03 -13.48
N ARG A 54 7.03 0.55 -14.29
CA ARG A 54 6.74 1.25 -15.53
C ARG A 54 7.27 0.46 -16.73
N GLU A 55 7.13 1.00 -17.92
CA GLU A 55 7.57 0.35 -19.15
C GLU A 55 9.03 -0.16 -19.12
N PRO A 56 10.04 0.53 -18.58
CA PRO A 56 11.40 0.00 -18.52
C PRO A 56 11.52 -1.31 -17.73
N GLN A 57 10.93 -1.38 -16.52
CA GLN A 57 10.94 -2.59 -15.68
C GLN A 57 10.17 -3.74 -16.32
N ILE A 58 9.02 -3.43 -16.94
CA ILE A 58 8.19 -4.41 -17.63
C ILE A 58 8.92 -4.95 -18.86
N THR A 59 9.58 -4.09 -19.64
CA THR A 59 10.37 -4.49 -20.80
C THR A 59 11.52 -5.41 -20.39
N ALA A 60 12.26 -5.03 -19.35
CA ALA A 60 13.35 -5.84 -18.81
C ALA A 60 12.86 -7.23 -18.34
N ALA A 61 11.74 -7.28 -17.64
CA ALA A 61 11.13 -8.54 -17.19
C ALA A 61 10.76 -9.46 -18.36
N CYS A 62 10.38 -8.90 -19.51
CA CYS A 62 10.05 -9.68 -20.72
C CYS A 62 11.27 -10.32 -21.38
N MET A 63 12.49 -9.86 -21.10
CA MET A 63 13.71 -10.43 -21.73
C MET A 63 13.91 -11.91 -21.36
N THR A 64 13.61 -12.30 -20.13
CA THR A 64 13.62 -13.70 -19.70
C THR A 64 12.25 -14.36 -19.78
N GLY A 65 11.18 -13.55 -19.81
CA GLY A 65 9.80 -14.01 -19.79
C GLY A 65 9.42 -14.75 -18.50
N ARG A 66 10.23 -14.60 -17.44
CA ARG A 66 10.05 -15.29 -16.17
C ARG A 66 8.95 -14.66 -15.33
N LEU A 67 8.90 -13.31 -15.24
CA LEU A 67 7.89 -12.59 -14.48
C LEU A 67 6.50 -12.84 -15.07
N LYS A 68 5.59 -13.36 -14.27
CA LYS A 68 4.21 -13.67 -14.65
C LYS A 68 3.18 -12.83 -13.92
N LEU A 69 3.53 -12.28 -12.75
CA LEU A 69 2.58 -11.62 -11.88
C LEU A 69 3.23 -10.44 -11.16
N VAL A 70 2.56 -9.30 -11.20
CA VAL A 70 2.86 -8.13 -10.36
C VAL A 70 1.69 -7.92 -9.39
N ILE A 71 1.96 -7.89 -8.09
CA ILE A 71 0.96 -7.68 -7.04
C ILE A 71 1.22 -6.34 -6.37
N ARG A 72 0.23 -5.47 -6.37
CA ARG A 72 0.25 -4.30 -5.50
C ARG A 72 -0.42 -4.66 -4.17
N ALA A 73 0.36 -4.73 -3.10
CA ALA A 73 -0.16 -4.92 -1.75
C ALA A 73 -0.81 -3.61 -1.24
N GLY A 74 -2.05 -3.37 -1.67
CA GLY A 74 -2.87 -2.19 -1.38
C GLY A 74 -3.97 -1.98 -2.42
N VAL A 75 -4.68 -0.86 -2.35
CA VAL A 75 -5.89 -0.61 -3.14
C VAL A 75 -5.59 -0.01 -4.51
N GLY A 76 -4.91 1.14 -4.55
CA GLY A 76 -4.56 1.81 -5.82
C GLY A 76 -3.47 1.06 -6.59
N ILE A 77 -3.44 1.19 -7.90
CA ILE A 77 -2.43 0.58 -8.79
C ILE A 77 -1.74 1.61 -9.68
N ASP A 78 -1.87 2.87 -9.35
CA ASP A 78 -1.33 4.02 -10.10
C ASP A 78 0.20 4.01 -10.23
N ASN A 79 0.90 3.28 -9.37
CA ASN A 79 2.34 3.06 -9.47
C ASN A 79 2.74 1.92 -10.43
N ILE A 80 1.78 1.19 -11.02
CA ILE A 80 2.01 0.11 -11.98
C ILE A 80 1.40 0.47 -13.34
N ASP A 81 2.16 0.34 -14.41
CA ASP A 81 1.61 0.43 -15.77
C ASP A 81 0.92 -0.90 -16.13
N LYS A 82 -0.33 -1.01 -15.69
CA LYS A 82 -1.13 -2.22 -15.88
C LYS A 82 -1.33 -2.55 -17.36
N VAL A 83 -1.61 -1.55 -18.19
CA VAL A 83 -1.86 -1.75 -19.62
C VAL A 83 -0.62 -2.30 -20.32
N CYS A 84 0.54 -1.73 -20.04
CA CYS A 84 1.81 -2.20 -20.57
C CYS A 84 2.13 -3.64 -20.12
N ALA A 85 1.92 -3.94 -18.83
CA ALA A 85 2.21 -5.27 -18.26
C ALA A 85 1.30 -6.36 -18.86
N GLU A 86 -0.02 -6.14 -18.86
CA GLU A 86 -1.00 -7.09 -19.37
C GLU A 86 -0.87 -7.30 -20.89
N GLY A 87 -0.56 -6.23 -21.65
CA GLY A 87 -0.26 -6.33 -23.08
C GLY A 87 0.97 -7.18 -23.40
N ARG A 88 1.85 -7.42 -22.41
CA ARG A 88 3.04 -8.28 -22.53
C ARG A 88 2.92 -9.61 -21.77
N GLY A 89 1.71 -9.99 -21.35
CA GLY A 89 1.40 -11.27 -20.72
C GLY A 89 1.78 -11.36 -19.25
N ILE A 90 2.03 -10.22 -18.57
CA ILE A 90 2.26 -10.15 -17.13
C ILE A 90 0.96 -9.73 -16.45
N SER A 91 0.40 -10.59 -15.61
CA SER A 91 -0.82 -10.30 -14.86
C SER A 91 -0.58 -9.25 -13.78
N VAL A 92 -1.55 -8.37 -13.54
CA VAL A 92 -1.49 -7.36 -12.47
C VAL A 92 -2.69 -7.50 -11.55
N CYS A 93 -2.46 -7.62 -10.25
CA CYS A 93 -3.53 -7.64 -9.25
C CYS A 93 -3.19 -6.75 -8.04
N ASN A 94 -4.20 -6.50 -7.21
CA ASN A 94 -4.10 -5.72 -5.99
C ASN A 94 -4.90 -6.36 -4.85
N THR A 95 -4.84 -5.74 -3.66
CA THR A 95 -5.55 -6.21 -2.46
C THR A 95 -6.60 -5.18 -2.01
N PRO A 96 -7.73 -5.02 -2.74
CA PRO A 96 -8.64 -3.87 -2.58
C PRO A 96 -9.39 -3.83 -1.25
N ARG A 97 -9.49 -4.96 -0.54
CA ARG A 97 -10.25 -5.06 0.72
C ARG A 97 -9.37 -5.14 1.98
N ALA A 98 -8.05 -5.28 1.83
CA ALA A 98 -7.16 -5.58 2.95
C ALA A 98 -7.07 -4.48 4.03
N SER A 99 -7.36 -3.23 3.67
CA SER A 99 -7.29 -2.08 4.58
C SER A 99 -8.63 -1.37 4.80
N SER A 100 -9.75 -1.92 4.32
CA SER A 100 -11.05 -1.24 4.36
C SER A 100 -11.49 -0.89 5.78
N ASP A 101 -11.40 -1.82 6.70
CA ASP A 101 -11.80 -1.61 8.10
C ASP A 101 -10.90 -0.58 8.78
N ALA A 102 -9.59 -0.69 8.62
CA ALA A 102 -8.62 0.26 9.18
C ALA A 102 -8.84 1.69 8.64
N VAL A 103 -9.15 1.83 7.35
CA VAL A 103 -9.47 3.14 6.75
C VAL A 103 -10.78 3.69 7.29
N ALA A 104 -11.81 2.86 7.47
CA ALA A 104 -13.10 3.27 8.04
C ALA A 104 -12.93 3.76 9.50
N GLU A 105 -12.19 3.03 10.32
CA GLU A 105 -11.88 3.43 11.70
C GLU A 105 -11.12 4.76 11.75
N LEU A 106 -10.10 4.93 10.90
CA LEU A 106 -9.34 6.16 10.82
C LEU A 106 -10.22 7.34 10.37
N ALA A 107 -11.10 7.13 9.38
CA ALA A 107 -12.03 8.15 8.92
C ALA A 107 -12.95 8.61 10.05
N LEU A 108 -13.54 7.68 10.81
CA LEU A 108 -14.35 7.99 11.99
C LEU A 108 -13.55 8.73 13.06
N GLY A 109 -12.31 8.31 13.32
CA GLY A 109 -11.39 8.99 14.24
C GLY A 109 -11.15 10.45 13.84
N HIS A 110 -10.92 10.71 12.56
CA HIS A 110 -10.77 12.06 12.04
C HIS A 110 -12.06 12.87 12.13
N MET A 111 -13.22 12.28 11.83
CA MET A 111 -14.51 12.96 11.97
C MET A 111 -14.74 13.42 13.41
N PHE A 112 -14.50 12.57 14.41
CA PHE A 112 -14.60 12.94 15.82
C PHE A 112 -13.55 13.99 16.20
N SER A 113 -12.31 13.84 15.72
CA SER A 113 -11.24 14.81 16.00
C SER A 113 -11.57 16.19 15.47
N CYS A 114 -12.09 16.29 14.25
CA CYS A 114 -12.53 17.56 13.67
C CYS A 114 -13.74 18.15 14.38
N ALA A 115 -14.78 17.33 14.60
CA ALA A 115 -16.04 17.78 15.21
C ALA A 115 -15.88 18.25 16.67
N ARG A 116 -14.95 17.69 17.41
CA ARG A 116 -14.75 17.91 18.85
C ARG A 116 -13.38 18.48 19.20
N PHE A 117 -12.58 18.90 18.22
CA PHE A 117 -11.25 19.52 18.42
C PHE A 117 -10.28 18.65 19.24
N ILE A 118 -10.37 17.31 19.14
CA ILE A 118 -9.62 16.39 20.02
C ILE A 118 -8.12 16.65 19.94
N SER A 119 -7.55 16.77 18.74
CA SER A 119 -6.12 16.98 18.53
C SER A 119 -5.67 18.36 19.04
N ALA A 120 -6.43 19.42 18.73
CA ALA A 120 -6.11 20.79 19.14
C ALA A 120 -6.19 20.95 20.67
N ALA A 121 -7.28 20.44 21.27
CA ALA A 121 -7.44 20.47 22.73
C ALA A 121 -6.35 19.66 23.43
N GLY A 122 -5.98 18.50 22.92
CA GLY A 122 -4.88 17.70 23.45
C GLY A 122 -3.53 18.39 23.34
N HIS A 123 -3.30 19.20 22.30
CA HIS A 123 -2.07 19.99 22.14
C HIS A 123 -2.00 21.10 23.20
N THR A 124 -3.01 21.94 23.32
CA THR A 124 -3.02 23.05 24.27
C THR A 124 -3.04 22.59 25.72
N MET A 125 -3.68 21.46 26.03
CA MET A 125 -3.60 20.85 27.37
C MET A 125 -2.16 20.45 27.75
N ARG A 126 -1.37 19.92 26.81
CA ARG A 126 0.06 19.62 27.06
C ARG A 126 0.90 20.88 27.29
N GLU A 127 0.47 22.02 26.75
CA GLU A 127 1.09 23.33 27.00
C GLU A 127 0.61 23.97 28.33
N GLY A 128 -0.21 23.27 29.11
CA GLY A 128 -0.78 23.77 30.36
C GLY A 128 -1.91 24.79 30.19
N LYS A 129 -2.48 24.89 28.99
CA LYS A 129 -3.57 25.83 28.68
C LYS A 129 -4.93 25.16 28.81
N TRP A 130 -5.87 25.83 29.49
CA TRP A 130 -7.27 25.40 29.63
C TRP A 130 -8.20 26.27 28.79
N GLU A 131 -8.35 25.93 27.51
CA GLU A 131 -9.08 26.76 26.53
C GLU A 131 -10.49 26.20 26.22
N LYS A 132 -11.25 25.86 27.25
CA LYS A 132 -12.58 25.24 27.12
C LYS A 132 -13.51 25.96 26.16
N LYS A 133 -13.51 27.29 26.16
CA LYS A 133 -14.41 28.13 25.31
C LYS A 133 -14.01 28.13 23.83
N SER A 134 -12.75 27.86 23.52
CA SER A 134 -12.23 27.84 22.16
C SER A 134 -12.55 26.55 21.42
N TYR A 135 -12.96 25.50 22.12
CA TYR A 135 -13.20 24.17 21.59
C TYR A 135 -14.68 23.76 21.71
N GLU A 136 -15.58 24.70 21.39
CA GLU A 136 -16.99 24.38 21.25
C GLU A 136 -17.22 23.64 19.93
N GLY A 137 -17.50 22.34 20.03
CA GLY A 137 -17.67 21.45 18.88
C GLY A 137 -19.13 21.15 18.56
N ILE A 138 -19.30 20.25 17.61
CA ILE A 138 -20.62 19.75 17.18
C ILE A 138 -20.75 18.25 17.41
N GLU A 139 -22.00 17.76 17.52
CA GLU A 139 -22.27 16.33 17.51
C GLU A 139 -22.37 15.81 16.07
N LEU A 140 -21.93 14.59 15.84
CA LEU A 140 -22.07 13.91 14.55
C LEU A 140 -23.44 13.26 14.37
N SER A 141 -24.18 13.08 15.46
CA SER A 141 -25.51 12.51 15.43
C SER A 141 -26.43 13.29 14.48
N GLY A 142 -27.16 12.60 13.62
CA GLY A 142 -28.07 13.17 12.64
C GLY A 142 -27.37 13.91 11.47
N LYS A 143 -26.04 13.85 11.34
CA LYS A 143 -25.32 14.44 10.20
C LYS A 143 -25.22 13.44 9.06
N THR A 144 -25.14 13.97 7.85
CA THR A 144 -24.92 13.19 6.62
C THR A 144 -23.45 13.21 6.24
N VAL A 145 -22.88 12.04 5.92
CA VAL A 145 -21.52 11.89 5.41
C VAL A 145 -21.57 11.69 3.90
N GLY A 146 -20.82 12.51 3.17
CA GLY A 146 -20.56 12.31 1.74
C GLY A 146 -19.26 11.52 1.55
N ILE A 147 -19.29 10.50 0.69
CA ILE A 147 -18.11 9.72 0.30
C ILE A 147 -17.90 9.92 -1.20
N VAL A 148 -16.67 10.31 -1.61
CA VAL A 148 -16.28 10.59 -2.99
C VAL A 148 -15.26 9.56 -3.47
#